data_47e22a882aea76b3ec8d0a2fd21143db
#
_entry.id   47e22a882aea76b3ec8d0a2fd21143db
#
_cell.length_a   1.000
_cell.length_b   1.000
_cell.length_c   1.000
_cell.angle_alpha   90.00
_cell.angle_beta   90.00
_cell.angle_gamma   90.00
#
_symmetry.space_group_name_H-M   'P 1'
#
loop_
_entity.id
_entity.type
_entity.pdbx_description
1 polymer ?
#
loop_
_entity_poly.entity_id
_entity_poly.type
_entity_poly.pdbx_seq_one_letter_code
_entity_poly.pdbx_strand_id
1 'polypeptide(L)'
;MLSKGVTTKATLREAGEEHPVEVIVDGDPKYRARTTRKAVELLLSDHAHPKGRLVLEQSMGIPVGCGFGASAAAAISGVYAAAAAIGLRLAKRELAYYAHVADIVEQTGLGTVSVTYDGIGAGAITRAGAPGISKFLNVEYPSGTRIVTASLAPFKKSDAISRPDTVKRINELGDKALRKVAASPTLETMASEGERFSERLGLMTAEMRDLAKLAKASGASHASQNMIGYAVHALTTAARAEAVAATLRDSSPRPLVEVFEIGRQRARVLKPGGTC
;
A
#
# COMPACT_ATOMS: atom_id res chain seq x y z
N MET A 1 2.61 3.35 7.74
CA MET A 1 3.26 3.02 6.45
C MET A 1 4.41 2.07 6.71
N LEU A 2 4.76 1.20 5.76
CA LEU A 2 5.96 0.37 5.82
C LEU A 2 7.20 1.17 5.41
N SER A 3 8.38 0.79 5.90
CA SER A 3 9.66 1.45 5.58
C SER A 3 10.15 1.21 4.16
N LYS A 4 9.61 0.20 3.48
CA LYS A 4 9.84 -0.08 2.06
C LYS A 4 8.57 0.23 1.25
N GLY A 5 8.72 0.50 -0.03
CA GLY A 5 7.62 0.82 -0.94
C GLY A 5 7.95 0.41 -2.36
N VAL A 6 7.57 1.23 -3.32
CA VAL A 6 7.86 1.00 -4.75
C VAL A 6 8.81 2.06 -5.25
N THR A 7 9.87 1.63 -5.93
CA THR A 7 10.79 2.51 -6.66
C THR A 7 10.52 2.38 -8.15
N THR A 8 10.40 3.51 -8.84
CA THR A 8 10.22 3.56 -10.30
C THR A 8 11.33 4.35 -10.97
N LYS A 9 11.94 3.76 -11.98
CA LYS A 9 12.81 4.46 -12.94
C LYS A 9 12.03 4.63 -14.24
N ALA A 10 11.91 5.85 -14.72
CA ALA A 10 11.29 6.15 -16.00
C ALA A 10 12.33 6.62 -17.03
N THR A 11 12.23 6.13 -18.25
CA THR A 11 13.12 6.48 -19.36
C THR A 11 12.28 6.73 -20.59
N LEU A 12 12.51 7.86 -21.26
CA LEU A 12 11.95 8.11 -22.58
C LEU A 12 12.83 7.46 -23.64
N ARG A 13 12.27 6.57 -24.45
CA ARG A 13 12.95 5.89 -25.57
C ARG A 13 12.35 6.34 -26.89
N GLU A 14 13.07 6.18 -27.98
CA GLU A 14 12.55 6.44 -29.32
C GLU A 14 11.26 5.64 -29.57
N ALA A 15 10.34 6.22 -30.35
CA ALA A 15 9.05 5.60 -30.62
C ALA A 15 9.20 4.35 -31.49
N GLY A 16 8.60 3.24 -31.03
CA GLY A 16 8.20 2.12 -31.86
C GLY A 16 6.70 2.20 -32.14
N GLU A 17 6.17 1.30 -32.94
CA GLU A 17 4.73 1.24 -33.31
C GLU A 17 3.78 0.84 -32.15
N GLU A 18 4.29 0.64 -30.93
CA GLU A 18 3.56 0.16 -29.77
C GLU A 18 3.08 1.30 -28.86
N HIS A 19 2.33 0.92 -27.82
CA HIS A 19 1.74 1.82 -26.81
C HIS A 19 2.74 2.85 -26.25
N PRO A 20 2.31 4.09 -25.99
CA PRO A 20 3.17 5.17 -25.52
C PRO A 20 3.75 4.93 -24.11
N VAL A 21 3.18 3.98 -23.34
CA VAL A 21 3.59 3.64 -21.97
C VAL A 21 3.83 2.14 -21.83
N GLU A 22 5.05 1.78 -21.46
CA GLU A 22 5.42 0.42 -21.05
C GLU A 22 5.72 0.40 -19.55
N VAL A 23 5.24 -0.62 -18.84
CA VAL A 23 5.53 -0.80 -17.40
C VAL A 23 6.08 -2.20 -17.19
N ILE A 24 7.27 -2.28 -16.62
CA ILE A 24 7.98 -3.51 -16.28
C ILE A 24 8.02 -3.59 -14.75
N VAL A 25 7.48 -4.66 -14.16
CA VAL A 25 7.42 -4.83 -12.71
C VAL A 25 8.33 -5.99 -12.31
N ASP A 26 9.35 -5.72 -11.49
CA ASP A 26 10.36 -6.70 -11.06
C ASP A 26 10.97 -7.50 -12.22
N GLY A 27 11.18 -6.84 -13.36
CA GLY A 27 11.71 -7.42 -14.57
C GLY A 27 10.69 -8.14 -15.46
N ASP A 28 9.42 -8.25 -15.06
CA ASP A 28 8.35 -8.86 -15.86
C ASP A 28 7.61 -7.81 -16.70
N PRO A 29 7.81 -7.75 -18.04
CA PRO A 29 7.10 -6.85 -18.94
C PRO A 29 5.65 -7.30 -19.20
N LYS A 30 5.28 -8.54 -18.87
CA LYS A 30 3.92 -9.06 -19.06
C LYS A 30 2.98 -8.72 -17.91
N TYR A 31 3.53 -8.24 -16.78
CA TYR A 31 2.70 -7.81 -15.67
C TYR A 31 1.85 -6.60 -16.09
N ARG A 32 0.54 -6.69 -15.92
CA ARG A 32 -0.42 -5.71 -16.49
C ARG A 32 -0.26 -4.29 -15.94
N ALA A 33 0.19 -4.11 -14.68
CA ALA A 33 0.40 -2.82 -14.01
C ALA A 33 -0.70 -1.78 -14.30
N ARG A 34 -1.97 -2.19 -14.33
CA ARG A 34 -3.11 -1.40 -14.84
C ARG A 34 -3.18 -0.01 -14.21
N THR A 35 -3.08 0.08 -12.90
CA THR A 35 -3.19 1.35 -12.18
C THR A 35 -2.06 2.31 -12.52
N THR A 36 -0.82 1.83 -12.58
CA THR A 36 0.34 2.65 -12.97
C THR A 36 0.22 3.12 -14.41
N ARG A 37 -0.09 2.19 -15.32
CA ARG A 37 -0.29 2.51 -16.75
C ARG A 37 -1.36 3.58 -16.92
N LYS A 38 -2.55 3.35 -16.33
CA LYS A 38 -3.67 4.30 -16.40
C LYS A 38 -3.33 5.68 -15.84
N ALA A 39 -2.62 5.72 -14.70
CA ALA A 39 -2.21 6.98 -14.10
C ALA A 39 -1.27 7.80 -15.00
N VAL A 40 -0.31 7.13 -15.63
CA VAL A 40 0.63 7.79 -16.54
C VAL A 40 -0.04 8.17 -17.86
N GLU A 41 -0.93 7.34 -18.41
CA GLU A 41 -1.71 7.67 -19.60
C GLU A 41 -2.57 8.93 -19.39
N LEU A 42 -3.24 9.05 -18.25
CA LEU A 42 -4.02 10.24 -17.88
C LEU A 42 -3.13 11.48 -17.78
N LEU A 43 -1.97 11.37 -17.13
CA LEU A 43 -0.99 12.47 -17.05
C LEU A 43 -0.54 12.94 -18.45
N LEU A 44 -0.20 12.00 -19.33
CA LEU A 44 0.25 12.31 -20.69
C LEU A 44 -0.87 12.93 -21.52
N SER A 45 -2.09 12.42 -21.42
CA SER A 45 -3.26 12.94 -22.12
C SER A 45 -3.52 14.42 -21.83
N ASP A 46 -3.32 14.84 -20.57
CA ASP A 46 -3.65 16.19 -20.13
C ASP A 46 -2.52 17.21 -20.36
N HIS A 47 -1.25 16.75 -20.36
CA HIS A 47 -0.13 17.68 -20.28
C HIS A 47 0.94 17.52 -21.34
N ALA A 48 1.15 16.34 -21.91
CA ALA A 48 2.27 16.11 -22.81
C ALA A 48 2.07 14.89 -23.71
N HIS A 49 2.45 15.06 -24.96
CA HIS A 49 2.60 13.95 -25.91
C HIS A 49 4.09 13.82 -26.27
N PRO A 50 4.90 13.15 -25.43
CA PRO A 50 6.32 13.02 -25.72
C PRO A 50 6.52 12.26 -27.04
N LYS A 51 7.46 12.71 -27.85
CA LYS A 51 7.90 11.96 -29.03
C LYS A 51 8.70 10.75 -28.53
N GLY A 52 8.05 9.61 -28.42
CA GLY A 52 8.69 8.39 -27.94
C GLY A 52 7.82 7.58 -26.99
N ARG A 53 8.36 6.44 -26.56
CA ARG A 53 7.74 5.52 -25.59
C ARG A 53 8.35 5.74 -24.22
N LEU A 54 7.51 5.92 -23.22
CA LEU A 54 7.91 6.02 -21.83
C LEU A 54 7.97 4.62 -21.20
N VAL A 55 9.15 4.18 -20.80
CA VAL A 55 9.38 2.90 -20.14
C VAL A 55 9.55 3.13 -18.64
N LEU A 56 8.69 2.50 -17.84
CA LEU A 56 8.74 2.54 -16.38
C LEU A 56 9.18 1.18 -15.85
N GLU A 57 10.34 1.14 -15.20
CA GLU A 57 10.87 -0.03 -14.51
C GLU A 57 10.55 0.13 -13.02
N GLN A 58 9.68 -0.75 -12.49
CA GLN A 58 9.24 -0.71 -11.09
C GLN A 58 9.83 -1.86 -10.29
N SER A 59 10.46 -1.53 -9.15
CA SER A 59 10.90 -2.51 -8.15
C SER A 59 9.97 -2.47 -6.95
N MET A 60 9.40 -3.62 -6.61
CA MET A 60 8.40 -3.79 -5.56
C MET A 60 9.08 -4.18 -4.25
N GLY A 61 9.28 -3.25 -3.33
CA GLY A 61 9.79 -3.51 -1.98
C GLY A 61 8.73 -4.00 -0.98
N ILE A 62 7.52 -4.32 -1.46
CA ILE A 62 6.38 -4.84 -0.67
C ILE A 62 5.59 -5.87 -1.49
N PRO A 63 5.00 -6.89 -0.85
CA PRO A 63 4.24 -7.93 -1.57
C PRO A 63 3.04 -7.38 -2.32
N VAL A 64 2.94 -7.73 -3.61
CA VAL A 64 1.84 -7.28 -4.47
C VAL A 64 0.58 -8.10 -4.22
N GLY A 65 -0.59 -7.47 -4.19
CA GLY A 65 -1.88 -8.16 -4.03
C GLY A 65 -2.18 -8.66 -2.61
N CYS A 66 -1.29 -8.38 -1.65
CA CYS A 66 -1.40 -8.82 -0.26
C CYS A 66 -1.96 -7.76 0.71
N GLY A 67 -2.57 -6.69 0.19
CA GLY A 67 -3.21 -5.66 1.03
C GLY A 67 -2.27 -4.60 1.61
N PHE A 68 -1.04 -4.49 1.10
CA PHE A 68 -0.05 -3.49 1.54
C PHE A 68 -0.10 -2.17 0.77
N GLY A 69 -1.06 -1.97 -0.12
CA GLY A 69 -1.18 -0.74 -0.90
C GLY A 69 -0.20 -0.63 -2.06
N ALA A 70 0.33 -1.75 -2.55
CA ALA A 70 1.32 -1.79 -3.61
C ALA A 70 0.87 -1.07 -4.90
N SER A 71 -0.40 -1.21 -5.32
CA SER A 71 -0.94 -0.53 -6.51
C SER A 71 -0.87 0.99 -6.41
N ALA A 72 -1.26 1.55 -5.24
CA ALA A 72 -1.22 2.98 -4.99
C ALA A 72 0.22 3.52 -4.96
N ALA A 73 1.13 2.79 -4.29
CA ALA A 73 2.55 3.14 -4.23
C ALA A 73 3.19 3.10 -5.63
N ALA A 74 2.87 2.07 -6.43
CA ALA A 74 3.34 1.94 -7.81
C ALA A 74 2.82 3.07 -8.70
N ALA A 75 1.52 3.42 -8.60
CA ALA A 75 0.93 4.50 -9.39
C ALA A 75 1.56 5.86 -9.05
N ILE A 76 1.71 6.20 -7.75
CA ILE A 76 2.35 7.46 -7.34
C ILE A 76 3.80 7.52 -7.82
N SER A 77 4.59 6.46 -7.58
CA SER A 77 6.00 6.46 -7.99
C SER A 77 6.13 6.51 -9.51
N GLY A 78 5.22 5.84 -10.24
CA GLY A 78 5.16 5.86 -11.69
C GLY A 78 4.90 7.26 -12.26
N VAL A 79 3.88 7.95 -11.75
CA VAL A 79 3.55 9.32 -12.19
C VAL A 79 4.67 10.30 -11.88
N TYR A 80 5.29 10.20 -10.68
CA TYR A 80 6.41 11.06 -10.31
C TYR A 80 7.63 10.85 -11.21
N ALA A 81 7.96 9.57 -11.47
CA ALA A 81 9.07 9.23 -12.35
C ALA A 81 8.80 9.63 -13.81
N ALA A 82 7.58 9.42 -14.31
CA ALA A 82 7.16 9.82 -15.64
C ALA A 82 7.27 11.34 -15.85
N ALA A 83 6.69 12.12 -14.94
CA ALA A 83 6.77 13.59 -15.01
C ALA A 83 8.23 14.07 -15.00
N ALA A 84 9.08 13.50 -14.15
CA ALA A 84 10.50 13.84 -14.11
C ALA A 84 11.24 13.48 -15.41
N ALA A 85 10.95 12.32 -16.02
CA ALA A 85 11.59 11.86 -17.25
C ALA A 85 11.29 12.73 -18.47
N ILE A 86 10.08 13.31 -18.50
CA ILE A 86 9.67 14.21 -19.61
C ILE A 86 9.84 15.70 -19.29
N GLY A 87 10.45 16.03 -18.12
CA GLY A 87 10.67 17.41 -17.70
C GLY A 87 9.40 18.18 -17.32
N LEU A 88 8.29 17.47 -17.04
CA LEU A 88 7.02 18.09 -16.65
C LEU A 88 7.07 18.55 -15.19
N ARG A 89 6.79 19.84 -14.97
CA ARG A 89 6.84 20.47 -13.64
C ARG A 89 5.42 20.72 -13.13
N LEU A 90 4.90 19.80 -12.33
CA LEU A 90 3.62 19.94 -11.64
C LEU A 90 3.82 19.83 -10.13
N ALA A 91 2.86 20.35 -9.38
CA ALA A 91 2.85 20.17 -7.93
C ALA A 91 2.65 18.67 -7.60
N LYS A 92 3.30 18.20 -6.53
CA LYS A 92 3.19 16.79 -6.10
C LYS A 92 1.75 16.34 -5.91
N ARG A 93 0.87 17.25 -5.48
CA ARG A 93 -0.56 16.98 -5.30
C ARG A 93 -1.25 16.70 -6.64
N GLU A 94 -0.93 17.47 -7.67
CA GLU A 94 -1.49 17.28 -9.02
C GLU A 94 -1.04 15.94 -9.59
N LEU A 95 0.24 15.61 -9.44
CA LEU A 95 0.76 14.31 -9.85
C LEU A 95 0.06 13.15 -9.10
N ALA A 96 -0.08 13.26 -7.77
CA ALA A 96 -0.76 12.25 -6.97
C ALA A 96 -2.26 12.12 -7.30
N TYR A 97 -2.88 13.17 -7.83
CA TYR A 97 -4.27 13.14 -8.29
C TYR A 97 -4.47 12.17 -9.45
N TYR A 98 -3.54 12.09 -10.42
CA TYR A 98 -3.60 11.11 -11.52
C TYR A 98 -3.54 9.67 -11.00
N ALA A 99 -2.65 9.40 -10.03
CA ALA A 99 -2.61 8.10 -9.37
C ALA A 99 -3.92 7.78 -8.63
N HIS A 100 -4.55 8.78 -7.99
CA HIS A 100 -5.82 8.62 -7.29
C HIS A 100 -6.98 8.31 -8.24
N VAL A 101 -7.08 9.04 -9.34
CA VAL A 101 -8.11 8.79 -10.37
C VAL A 101 -7.95 7.38 -10.96
N ALA A 102 -6.71 6.98 -11.28
CA ALA A 102 -6.43 5.65 -11.78
C ALA A 102 -6.79 4.53 -10.78
N ASP A 103 -6.51 4.74 -9.48
CA ASP A 103 -6.83 3.78 -8.42
C ASP A 103 -8.35 3.56 -8.29
N ILE A 104 -9.16 4.62 -8.49
CA ILE A 104 -10.62 4.57 -8.51
C ILE A 104 -11.12 3.86 -9.77
N VAL A 105 -10.65 4.29 -10.95
CA VAL A 105 -11.10 3.75 -12.25
C VAL A 105 -10.78 2.26 -12.37
N GLU A 106 -9.58 1.87 -11.94
CA GLU A 106 -9.13 0.47 -11.97
C GLU A 106 -9.63 -0.36 -10.77
N GLN A 107 -10.35 0.26 -9.83
CA GLN A 107 -10.90 -0.38 -8.63
C GLN A 107 -9.83 -1.15 -7.81
N THR A 108 -8.62 -0.58 -7.70
CA THR A 108 -7.49 -1.26 -7.09
C THR A 108 -7.23 -0.84 -5.64
N GLY A 109 -7.84 0.24 -5.16
CA GLY A 109 -7.66 0.74 -3.80
C GLY A 109 -8.91 1.39 -3.21
N LEU A 110 -8.85 1.62 -1.90
CA LEU A 110 -9.90 2.26 -1.09
C LEU A 110 -9.37 3.56 -0.44
N GLY A 111 -8.68 4.41 -1.22
CA GLY A 111 -8.09 5.65 -0.70
C GLY A 111 -6.60 5.52 -0.30
N THR A 112 -5.93 4.43 -0.64
CA THR A 112 -4.51 4.19 -0.31
C THR A 112 -3.58 5.23 -0.93
N VAL A 113 -3.92 5.78 -2.10
CA VAL A 113 -3.15 6.85 -2.74
C VAL A 113 -3.09 8.09 -1.83
N SER A 114 -4.21 8.49 -1.23
CA SER A 114 -4.24 9.63 -0.30
C SER A 114 -3.39 9.37 0.95
N VAL A 115 -3.42 8.13 1.51
CA VAL A 115 -2.51 7.75 2.61
C VAL A 115 -1.06 7.83 2.19
N THR A 116 -0.72 7.33 1.00
CA THR A 116 0.67 7.33 0.50
C THR A 116 1.18 8.75 0.25
N TYR A 117 0.30 9.66 -0.14
CA TYR A 117 0.63 11.06 -0.37
C TYR A 117 0.70 11.88 0.93
N ASP A 118 -0.35 11.83 1.77
CA ASP A 118 -0.49 12.68 2.96
C ASP A 118 0.13 12.05 4.21
N GLY A 119 0.16 10.71 4.30
CA GLY A 119 0.53 9.99 5.51
C GLY A 119 2.02 9.97 5.79
N ILE A 120 2.37 9.95 7.07
CA ILE A 120 3.72 9.67 7.59
C ILE A 120 3.54 8.79 8.82
N GLY A 121 4.37 7.75 8.94
CA GLY A 121 4.34 6.91 10.12
C GLY A 121 3.11 5.99 10.18
N ALA A 122 2.42 6.00 11.31
CA ALA A 122 1.18 5.25 11.54
C ALA A 122 0.00 6.20 11.69
N GLY A 123 -1.18 5.78 11.23
CA GLY A 123 -2.38 6.59 11.34
C GLY A 123 -3.53 6.09 10.49
N ALA A 124 -4.62 6.84 10.51
CA ALA A 124 -5.86 6.52 9.82
C ALA A 124 -6.43 7.72 9.05
N ILE A 125 -7.12 7.47 7.95
CA ILE A 125 -7.94 8.47 7.27
C ILE A 125 -9.24 8.65 8.07
N THR A 126 -9.45 9.86 8.59
CA THR A 126 -10.67 10.22 9.33
C THR A 126 -11.72 10.91 8.45
N ARG A 127 -11.30 11.42 7.28
CA ARG A 127 -12.19 11.93 6.25
C ARG A 127 -11.66 11.52 4.88
N ALA A 128 -12.47 10.81 4.13
CA ALA A 128 -12.15 10.42 2.76
C ALA A 128 -11.97 11.64 1.84
N GLY A 129 -11.16 11.49 0.81
CA GLY A 129 -10.91 12.53 -0.19
C GLY A 129 -9.68 12.22 -1.03
N ALA A 130 -9.49 13.00 -2.09
CA ALA A 130 -8.29 12.97 -2.93
C ALA A 130 -7.05 13.45 -2.14
N PRO A 131 -5.83 13.26 -2.68
CA PRO A 131 -4.60 13.79 -2.10
C PRO A 131 -4.69 15.28 -1.76
N GLY A 132 -4.38 15.65 -0.50
CA GLY A 132 -4.49 17.01 0.03
C GLY A 132 -5.91 17.44 0.41
N ILE A 133 -6.95 16.61 0.19
CA ILE A 133 -8.33 16.84 0.64
C ILE A 133 -8.70 15.92 1.80
N SER A 134 -8.22 14.68 1.77
CA SER A 134 -8.39 13.72 2.85
C SER A 134 -7.85 14.26 4.18
N LYS A 135 -8.37 13.76 5.30
CA LYS A 135 -7.83 14.07 6.62
C LYS A 135 -7.17 12.83 7.20
N PHE A 136 -5.91 12.96 7.53
CA PHE A 136 -5.10 11.90 8.11
C PHE A 136 -4.83 12.22 9.59
N LEU A 137 -5.17 11.27 10.47
CA LEU A 137 -4.86 11.31 11.89
C LEU A 137 -3.60 10.47 12.13
N ASN A 138 -2.52 11.12 12.55
CA ASN A 138 -1.33 10.41 13.01
C ASN A 138 -1.60 9.79 14.39
N VAL A 139 -1.08 8.60 14.62
CA VAL A 139 -1.09 7.95 15.93
C VAL A 139 0.32 7.86 16.49
N GLU A 140 0.43 7.97 17.79
CA GLU A 140 1.69 7.81 18.51
C GLU A 140 2.08 6.33 18.56
N TYR A 141 3.38 6.05 18.43
CA TYR A 141 3.92 4.70 18.51
C TYR A 141 5.31 4.68 19.13
N PRO A 142 5.66 3.61 19.88
CA PRO A 142 6.97 3.45 20.50
C PRO A 142 8.10 3.42 19.45
N SER A 143 9.24 4.03 19.76
CA SER A 143 10.46 3.85 18.96
C SER A 143 10.87 2.37 18.99
N GLY A 144 11.42 1.85 17.89
CA GLY A 144 11.78 0.44 17.79
C GLY A 144 10.61 -0.51 17.48
N THR A 145 9.39 0.01 17.24
CA THR A 145 8.30 -0.80 16.71
C THR A 145 8.70 -1.43 15.37
N ARG A 146 8.39 -2.73 15.21
CA ARG A 146 8.56 -3.48 13.97
C ARG A 146 7.22 -4.05 13.52
N ILE A 147 7.09 -4.20 12.20
CA ILE A 147 5.95 -4.83 11.56
C ILE A 147 6.49 -6.08 10.88
N VAL A 148 6.09 -7.25 11.38
CA VAL A 148 6.37 -8.53 10.72
C VAL A 148 5.17 -8.88 9.87
N THR A 149 5.40 -9.18 8.59
CA THR A 149 4.34 -9.55 7.64
C THR A 149 4.49 -10.99 7.22
N ALA A 150 3.36 -11.67 7.04
CA ALA A 150 3.31 -13.03 6.53
C ALA A 150 2.29 -13.10 5.38
N SER A 151 2.76 -13.26 4.15
CA SER A 151 1.96 -13.21 2.93
C SER A 151 1.89 -14.59 2.29
N LEU A 152 0.69 -15.12 2.05
CA LEU A 152 0.52 -16.44 1.43
C LEU A 152 0.37 -16.36 -0.09
N ALA A 153 -0.49 -15.49 -0.59
CA ALA A 153 -0.73 -15.33 -2.03
C ALA A 153 -1.42 -13.98 -2.32
N PRO A 154 -1.38 -13.52 -3.58
CA PRO A 154 -2.23 -12.42 -4.01
C PRO A 154 -3.71 -12.79 -3.90
N PHE A 155 -4.51 -11.94 -3.28
CA PHE A 155 -5.95 -12.12 -3.14
C PHE A 155 -6.72 -11.45 -4.29
N LYS A 156 -7.68 -12.17 -4.91
CA LYS A 156 -8.60 -11.55 -5.87
C LYS A 156 -9.64 -10.74 -5.10
N LYS A 157 -9.51 -9.42 -5.13
CA LYS A 157 -10.28 -8.45 -4.33
C LYS A 157 -11.77 -8.36 -4.65
N SER A 158 -12.22 -8.80 -5.81
CA SER A 158 -13.41 -8.27 -6.48
C SER A 158 -14.75 -8.49 -5.77
N ASP A 159 -14.95 -9.62 -5.13
CA ASP A 159 -16.34 -10.01 -4.82
C ASP A 159 -16.81 -9.72 -3.39
N ALA A 160 -15.88 -9.68 -2.44
CA ALA A 160 -16.23 -9.53 -1.02
C ALA A 160 -16.65 -8.10 -0.63
N ILE A 161 -16.07 -7.07 -1.27
CA ILE A 161 -16.32 -5.66 -0.94
C ILE A 161 -17.29 -4.95 -1.88
N SER A 162 -17.74 -5.61 -2.94
CA SER A 162 -18.71 -5.05 -3.89
C SER A 162 -20.16 -5.26 -3.45
N ARG A 163 -20.41 -6.09 -2.45
CA ARG A 163 -21.78 -6.42 -1.98
C ARG A 163 -22.29 -5.29 -1.06
N PRO A 164 -23.48 -4.71 -1.34
CA PRO A 164 -24.01 -3.58 -0.55
C PRO A 164 -24.04 -3.82 0.96
N ASP A 165 -24.45 -5.02 1.40
CA ASP A 165 -24.50 -5.37 2.82
C ASP A 165 -23.11 -5.41 3.46
N THR A 166 -22.10 -5.90 2.71
CA THR A 166 -20.72 -5.92 3.17
C THR A 166 -20.19 -4.49 3.29
N VAL A 167 -20.46 -3.63 2.31
CA VAL A 167 -20.07 -2.21 2.35
C VAL A 167 -20.71 -1.49 3.53
N LYS A 168 -22.02 -1.70 3.78
CA LYS A 168 -22.71 -1.14 4.94
C LYS A 168 -22.05 -1.57 6.24
N ARG A 169 -21.75 -2.86 6.38
CA ARG A 169 -21.08 -3.40 7.58
C ARG A 169 -19.66 -2.87 7.76
N ILE A 170 -18.89 -2.72 6.66
CA ILE A 170 -17.57 -2.09 6.68
C ILE A 170 -17.67 -0.65 7.23
N ASN A 171 -18.61 0.13 6.73
CA ASN A 171 -18.77 1.51 7.17
C ASN A 171 -19.18 1.60 8.65
N GLU A 172 -20.17 0.82 9.09
CA GLU A 172 -20.63 0.81 10.48
C GLU A 172 -19.52 0.40 11.48
N LEU A 173 -18.76 -0.65 11.16
CA LEU A 173 -17.65 -1.11 12.00
C LEU A 173 -16.46 -0.17 11.93
N GLY A 174 -16.15 0.35 10.74
CA GLY A 174 -15.07 1.30 10.51
C GLY A 174 -15.29 2.61 11.26
N ASP A 175 -16.50 3.18 11.20
CA ASP A 175 -16.85 4.40 11.93
C ASP A 175 -16.72 4.24 13.45
N LYS A 176 -17.09 3.06 13.98
CA LYS A 176 -16.92 2.76 15.41
C LYS A 176 -15.46 2.68 15.80
N ALA A 177 -14.64 2.02 14.97
CA ALA A 177 -13.20 1.89 15.18
C ALA A 177 -12.51 3.27 15.09
N LEU A 178 -12.81 4.05 14.05
CA LEU A 178 -12.22 5.37 13.85
C LEU A 178 -12.54 6.36 14.98
N ARG A 179 -13.77 6.35 15.53
CA ARG A 179 -14.10 7.18 16.69
C ARG A 179 -13.24 6.86 17.91
N LYS A 180 -12.94 5.58 18.16
CA LYS A 180 -12.09 5.18 19.28
C LYS A 180 -10.62 5.55 19.04
N VAL A 181 -10.13 5.35 17.82
CA VAL A 181 -8.77 5.77 17.43
C VAL A 181 -8.63 7.29 17.53
N ALA A 182 -9.66 8.06 17.15
CA ALA A 182 -9.65 9.51 17.28
C ALA A 182 -9.66 9.99 18.74
N ALA A 183 -10.33 9.26 19.62
CA ALA A 183 -10.37 9.57 21.06
C ALA A 183 -9.07 9.23 21.79
N SER A 184 -8.32 8.22 21.31
CA SER A 184 -7.04 7.79 21.85
C SER A 184 -6.09 7.42 20.71
N PRO A 185 -5.38 8.41 20.10
CA PRO A 185 -4.63 8.21 18.86
C PRO A 185 -3.26 7.57 19.11
N THR A 186 -3.28 6.32 19.57
CA THR A 186 -2.10 5.49 19.79
C THR A 186 -2.09 4.28 18.85
N LEU A 187 -0.89 3.74 18.56
CA LEU A 187 -0.77 2.51 17.77
C LEU A 187 -1.47 1.34 18.44
N GLU A 188 -1.44 1.26 19.76
CA GLU A 188 -2.13 0.26 20.57
C GLU A 188 -3.64 0.28 20.31
N THR A 189 -4.26 1.45 20.40
CA THR A 189 -5.71 1.61 20.15
C THR A 189 -6.02 1.29 18.68
N MET A 190 -5.21 1.78 17.74
CA MET A 190 -5.41 1.53 16.32
C MET A 190 -5.32 0.04 15.99
N ALA A 191 -4.33 -0.67 16.54
CA ALA A 191 -4.14 -2.09 16.32
C ALA A 191 -5.27 -2.93 16.96
N SER A 192 -5.64 -2.64 18.20
CA SER A 192 -6.74 -3.32 18.90
C SER A 192 -8.07 -3.14 18.17
N GLU A 193 -8.40 -1.93 17.72
CA GLU A 193 -9.63 -1.70 16.96
C GLU A 193 -9.56 -2.30 15.55
N GLY A 194 -8.37 -2.35 14.92
CA GLY A 194 -8.15 -3.05 13.66
C GLY A 194 -8.38 -4.56 13.78
N GLU A 195 -7.88 -5.19 14.82
CA GLU A 195 -8.15 -6.61 15.12
C GLU A 195 -9.66 -6.86 15.30
N ARG A 196 -10.32 -6.08 16.14
CA ARG A 196 -11.77 -6.19 16.38
C ARG A 196 -12.58 -5.96 15.11
N PHE A 197 -12.19 -5.00 14.29
CA PHE A 197 -12.81 -4.74 12.99
C PHE A 197 -12.70 -5.96 12.08
N SER A 198 -11.49 -6.51 11.93
CA SER A 198 -11.22 -7.66 11.09
C SER A 198 -12.02 -8.90 11.50
N GLU A 199 -12.05 -9.19 12.81
CA GLU A 199 -12.82 -10.30 13.37
C GLU A 199 -14.33 -10.14 13.15
N ARG A 200 -14.88 -8.96 13.48
CA ARG A 200 -16.33 -8.68 13.35
C ARG A 200 -16.81 -8.59 11.92
N LEU A 201 -15.96 -8.16 11.01
CA LEU A 201 -16.30 -8.13 9.59
C LEU A 201 -16.49 -9.54 9.01
N GLY A 202 -15.76 -10.53 9.58
CA GLY A 202 -15.91 -11.94 9.21
C GLY A 202 -15.25 -12.30 7.86
N LEU A 203 -14.33 -11.47 7.36
CA LEU A 203 -13.58 -11.74 6.13
C LEU A 203 -12.22 -12.39 6.37
N MET A 204 -11.83 -12.58 7.63
CA MET A 204 -10.60 -13.28 7.98
C MET A 204 -10.74 -14.77 7.72
N THR A 205 -9.84 -15.32 6.90
CA THR A 205 -9.82 -16.78 6.63
C THR A 205 -9.25 -17.54 7.83
N ALA A 206 -9.42 -18.87 7.85
CA ALA A 206 -8.89 -19.72 8.91
C ALA A 206 -7.36 -19.61 8.98
N GLU A 207 -6.69 -19.68 7.82
CA GLU A 207 -5.21 -19.59 7.74
C GLU A 207 -4.69 -18.24 8.25
N MET A 208 -5.37 -17.13 7.90
CA MET A 208 -4.99 -15.81 8.40
C MET A 208 -5.17 -15.70 9.91
N ARG A 209 -6.23 -16.31 10.45
CA ARG A 209 -6.46 -16.36 11.89
C ARG A 209 -5.39 -17.17 12.61
N ASP A 210 -4.99 -18.29 12.04
CA ASP A 210 -3.96 -19.14 12.64
C ASP A 210 -2.58 -18.49 12.58
N LEU A 211 -2.22 -17.84 11.47
CA LEU A 211 -0.99 -17.04 11.38
C LEU A 211 -0.99 -15.87 12.38
N ALA A 212 -2.13 -15.17 12.56
CA ALA A 212 -2.23 -14.10 13.54
C ALA A 212 -2.09 -14.60 14.99
N LYS A 213 -2.69 -15.74 15.32
CA LYS A 213 -2.51 -16.40 16.63
C LYS A 213 -1.06 -16.81 16.86
N LEU A 214 -0.44 -17.42 15.85
CA LEU A 214 0.95 -17.86 15.92
C LEU A 214 1.91 -16.67 16.13
N ALA A 215 1.71 -15.57 15.41
CA ALA A 215 2.47 -14.34 15.59
C ALA A 215 2.35 -13.80 17.03
N LYS A 216 1.14 -13.77 17.58
CA LYS A 216 0.92 -13.34 18.99
C LYS A 216 1.58 -14.30 19.98
N ALA A 217 1.47 -15.60 19.79
CA ALA A 217 2.10 -16.60 20.65
C ALA A 217 3.63 -16.51 20.64
N SER A 218 4.23 -16.05 19.52
CA SER A 218 5.68 -15.87 19.38
C SER A 218 6.20 -14.49 19.83
N GLY A 219 5.32 -13.59 20.32
CA GLY A 219 5.71 -12.32 20.93
C GLY A 219 5.31 -11.05 20.20
N ALA A 220 4.40 -11.13 19.23
CA ALA A 220 3.75 -9.94 18.71
C ALA A 220 2.68 -9.44 19.70
N SER A 221 2.61 -8.12 19.90
CA SER A 221 1.56 -7.50 20.72
C SER A 221 0.20 -7.54 20.03
N HIS A 222 0.20 -7.36 18.71
CA HIS A 222 -0.98 -7.39 17.85
C HIS A 222 -0.69 -8.13 16.55
N ALA A 223 -1.71 -8.80 16.01
CA ALA A 223 -1.64 -9.39 14.68
C ALA A 223 -3.02 -9.50 14.05
N SER A 224 -3.16 -9.09 12.80
CA SER A 224 -4.41 -9.14 12.06
C SER A 224 -4.19 -9.31 10.56
N GLN A 225 -5.23 -9.73 9.85
CA GLN A 225 -5.23 -9.79 8.40
C GLN A 225 -5.21 -8.38 7.79
N ASN A 226 -4.45 -8.21 6.73
CA ASN A 226 -4.55 -7.00 5.91
C ASN A 226 -5.91 -6.94 5.20
N MET A 227 -6.58 -5.82 5.31
CA MET A 227 -7.82 -5.59 4.56
C MET A 227 -7.49 -4.86 3.25
N ILE A 228 -7.68 -5.41 2.09
CA ILE A 228 -8.13 -6.75 1.74
C ILE A 228 -6.93 -7.46 1.10
N GLY A 229 -6.41 -8.46 1.75
CA GLY A 229 -5.26 -9.20 1.26
C GLY A 229 -5.11 -10.54 1.98
N TYR A 230 -4.37 -11.45 1.37
CA TYR A 230 -4.09 -12.76 1.94
C TYR A 230 -2.74 -12.72 2.67
N ALA A 231 -2.67 -11.82 3.62
CA ALA A 231 -1.50 -11.59 4.46
C ALA A 231 -1.89 -11.13 5.87
N VAL A 232 -1.01 -11.39 6.81
CA VAL A 232 -1.09 -10.91 8.19
C VAL A 232 0.02 -9.87 8.40
N HIS A 233 -0.29 -8.82 9.16
CA HIS A 233 0.69 -7.95 9.78
C HIS A 233 0.69 -8.18 11.29
N ALA A 234 1.88 -8.21 11.89
CA ALA A 234 2.08 -8.38 13.32
C ALA A 234 2.94 -7.24 13.85
N LEU A 235 2.51 -6.61 14.95
CA LEU A 235 3.26 -5.55 15.61
C LEU A 235 4.11 -6.14 16.74
N THR A 236 5.38 -5.76 16.78
CA THR A 236 6.31 -6.25 17.81
C THR A 236 7.44 -5.22 18.04
N THR A 237 8.34 -5.53 18.95
CA THR A 237 9.55 -4.73 19.19
C THR A 237 10.72 -5.20 18.31
N ALA A 238 11.73 -4.35 18.14
CA ALA A 238 12.96 -4.72 17.42
C ALA A 238 13.62 -5.99 18.00
N ALA A 239 13.61 -6.16 19.34
CA ALA A 239 14.20 -7.31 20.01
C ALA A 239 13.47 -8.64 19.71
N ARG A 240 12.18 -8.60 19.40
CA ARG A 240 11.35 -9.81 19.17
C ARG A 240 11.06 -10.06 17.69
N ALA A 241 11.34 -9.11 16.81
CA ALA A 241 10.92 -9.17 15.42
C ALA A 241 11.43 -10.42 14.70
N GLU A 242 12.69 -10.81 14.91
CA GLU A 242 13.24 -11.98 14.22
C GLU A 242 12.67 -13.30 14.79
N ALA A 243 12.41 -13.39 16.08
CA ALA A 243 11.76 -14.56 16.67
C ALA A 243 10.34 -14.76 16.12
N VAL A 244 9.56 -13.67 16.00
CA VAL A 244 8.23 -13.70 15.38
C VAL A 244 8.33 -14.09 13.91
N ALA A 245 9.28 -13.51 13.18
CA ALA A 245 9.48 -13.80 11.77
C ALA A 245 9.91 -15.26 11.53
N ALA A 246 10.82 -15.81 12.33
CA ALA A 246 11.25 -17.20 12.22
C ALA A 246 10.08 -18.17 12.45
N THR A 247 9.31 -17.95 13.51
CA THR A 247 8.12 -18.76 13.80
C THR A 247 7.11 -18.75 12.64
N LEU A 248 6.89 -17.58 12.02
CA LEU A 248 5.98 -17.48 10.87
C LEU A 248 6.55 -18.15 9.62
N ARG A 249 7.86 -18.08 9.35
CA ARG A 249 8.50 -18.77 8.21
C ARG A 249 8.36 -20.29 8.30
N ASP A 250 8.39 -20.83 9.51
CA ASP A 250 8.29 -22.28 9.76
C ASP A 250 6.83 -22.78 9.80
N SER A 251 5.84 -21.89 9.65
CA SER A 251 4.43 -22.27 9.63
C SER A 251 4.02 -22.98 8.34
N SER A 252 2.86 -23.67 8.39
CA SER A 252 2.25 -24.30 7.21
C SER A 252 0.86 -23.70 6.98
N PRO A 253 0.53 -23.25 5.74
CA PRO A 253 1.42 -23.13 4.58
C PRO A 253 2.52 -22.08 4.80
N ARG A 254 3.67 -22.25 4.14
CA ARG A 254 4.82 -21.33 4.27
C ARG A 254 4.52 -19.98 3.63
N PRO A 255 4.44 -18.88 4.41
CA PRO A 255 4.27 -17.53 3.87
C PRO A 255 5.60 -16.90 3.45
N LEU A 256 5.52 -15.89 2.58
CA LEU A 256 6.60 -14.92 2.43
C LEU A 256 6.61 -14.02 3.69
N VAL A 257 7.68 -14.06 4.47
CA VAL A 257 7.81 -13.29 5.71
C VAL A 257 8.85 -12.20 5.57
N GLU A 258 8.46 -10.96 5.86
CA GLU A 258 9.32 -9.80 5.86
C GLU A 258 9.18 -8.99 7.16
N VAL A 259 10.25 -8.27 7.50
CA VAL A 259 10.28 -7.37 8.66
C VAL A 259 10.46 -5.94 8.18
N PHE A 260 9.60 -5.05 8.64
CA PHE A 260 9.62 -3.64 8.29
C PHE A 260 9.70 -2.76 9.54
N GLU A 261 10.23 -1.57 9.35
CA GLU A 261 10.02 -0.45 10.26
C GLU A 261 8.77 0.34 9.87
N ILE A 262 8.32 1.21 10.77
CA ILE A 262 7.30 2.20 10.42
C ILE A 262 7.95 3.28 9.54
N GLY A 263 7.49 3.40 8.30
CA GLY A 263 8.01 4.34 7.31
C GLY A 263 7.69 5.79 7.64
N ARG A 264 8.69 6.66 7.56
CA ARG A 264 8.58 8.09 7.87
C ARG A 264 8.79 9.00 6.66
N GLN A 265 8.84 8.44 5.46
CA GLN A 265 9.13 9.19 4.25
C GLN A 265 7.93 9.17 3.30
N ARG A 266 7.59 10.35 2.78
CA ARG A 266 6.61 10.49 1.71
C ARG A 266 7.22 10.14 0.36
N ALA A 267 6.36 9.85 -0.62
CA ALA A 267 6.78 9.68 -2.01
C ALA A 267 7.58 10.91 -2.51
N ARG A 268 8.68 10.64 -3.20
CA ARG A 268 9.58 11.68 -3.71
C ARG A 268 10.31 11.23 -4.97
N VAL A 269 10.72 12.19 -5.78
CA VAL A 269 11.67 11.96 -6.87
C VAL A 269 13.06 11.85 -6.26
N LEU A 270 13.80 10.81 -6.61
CA LEU A 270 15.20 10.62 -6.24
C LEU A 270 16.10 11.30 -7.27
N LYS A 271 17.24 11.84 -6.84
CA LYS A 271 18.28 12.29 -7.77
C LYS A 271 18.90 11.07 -8.46
N PRO A 272 19.39 11.21 -9.72
CA PRO A 272 20.15 10.13 -10.37
C PRO A 272 21.30 9.68 -9.48
N GLY A 273 21.40 8.36 -9.22
CA GLY A 273 22.42 7.78 -8.33
C GLY A 273 22.09 7.80 -6.83
N GLY A 274 20.96 8.34 -6.41
CA GLY A 274 20.49 8.28 -5.03
C GLY A 274 19.90 6.90 -4.69
N THR A 275 20.43 6.25 -3.66
CA THR A 275 19.81 5.05 -3.05
C THR A 275 18.66 5.45 -2.11
N CYS A 276 17.67 4.56 -1.98
CA CYS A 276 16.57 4.71 -1.00
C CYS A 276 17.05 4.50 0.42
#